data_fb456bb288e609408f1dc357028a6371
#
_entry.id   fb456bb288e609408f1dc357028a6371
#
_cell.length_a   1.000
_cell.length_b   1.000
_cell.length_c   1.000
_cell.angle_alpha   90.00
_cell.angle_beta   90.00
_cell.angle_gamma   90.00
#
_symmetry.space_group_name_H-M   'P 1'
#
loop_
_entity.id
_entity.type
_entity.pdbx_description
1 polymer ?
#
loop_
_entity_poly.entity_id
_entity_poly.type
_entity_poly.pdbx_seq_one_letter_code
_entity_poly.pdbx_strand_id
1 'polypeptide(L)'
;MIMIFNIHGGHNRIVPGASGCFSEVEEDRKVKDLVIGKLRTMGHTVYDCTDDVGTSQNQNLANIVAKCNAHRVDIDLSIHFNASGGAGHGVEAYTYDNLGSAYRTATAIVNAISELGFRNRGAKVNKNYYVVRNTKAPAILLECCFCDNAEDAGRYNAESMANAIVKGLTGSQAPSVAAPTAAMPTAAGTFLVRVKGDLNIRTGAGVAHNVVGCITDKGTYTIVETAKASDGGTWGRLKSGAGWINIGAKFVERV
;
A
#
# COMPACT_ATOMS: atom_id res chain seq x y z
N MET A 1 -9.46 22.79 -1.86
CA MET A 1 -8.97 23.16 -3.22
C MET A 1 -8.83 21.89 -4.03
N ILE A 2 -9.29 21.86 -5.28
CA ILE A 2 -9.07 20.73 -6.19
C ILE A 2 -7.62 20.80 -6.67
N MET A 3 -6.90 19.68 -6.59
CA MET A 3 -5.52 19.53 -7.05
C MET A 3 -5.44 18.50 -8.17
N ILE A 4 -4.35 18.55 -8.92
CA ILE A 4 -4.06 17.64 -10.02
C ILE A 4 -2.76 16.89 -9.68
N PHE A 5 -2.77 15.57 -9.75
CA PHE A 5 -1.64 14.71 -9.40
C PHE A 5 -1.26 13.78 -10.54
N ASN A 6 0.03 13.54 -10.72
CA ASN A 6 0.54 12.31 -11.30
C ASN A 6 0.93 11.37 -10.15
N ILE A 7 0.49 10.13 -10.21
CA ILE A 7 0.85 9.09 -9.22
C ILE A 7 1.35 7.88 -9.99
N HIS A 8 2.42 7.28 -9.52
CA HIS A 8 2.94 6.03 -10.08
C HIS A 8 3.62 5.18 -9.02
N GLY A 9 3.58 3.85 -9.20
CA GLY A 9 4.49 2.95 -8.53
C GLY A 9 5.87 3.01 -9.17
N GLY A 10 6.90 2.72 -8.40
CA GLY A 10 8.24 2.51 -8.91
C GLY A 10 8.34 1.18 -9.68
N HIS A 11 9.47 0.96 -10.35
CA HIS A 11 9.78 -0.34 -10.93
C HIS A 11 8.68 -0.95 -11.83
N ASN A 12 8.80 -2.21 -12.21
CA ASN A 12 7.77 -3.06 -12.79
C ASN A 12 8.16 -4.53 -12.60
N ARG A 13 7.33 -5.49 -13.04
CA ARG A 13 7.61 -6.92 -12.84
C ARG A 13 8.84 -7.45 -13.57
N ILE A 14 9.35 -6.74 -14.56
CA ILE A 14 10.59 -7.08 -15.29
C ILE A 14 11.81 -6.54 -14.55
N VAL A 15 11.67 -5.37 -13.90
CA VAL A 15 12.68 -4.72 -13.05
C VAL A 15 12.06 -4.46 -11.68
N PRO A 16 11.92 -5.48 -10.83
CA PRO A 16 10.98 -5.50 -9.72
C PRO A 16 11.39 -4.68 -8.48
N GLY A 17 12.57 -4.07 -8.47
CA GLY A 17 13.05 -3.31 -7.32
C GLY A 17 13.42 -4.18 -6.11
N ALA A 18 13.12 -3.69 -4.92
CA ALA A 18 13.46 -4.36 -3.67
C ALA A 18 12.51 -5.54 -3.35
N SER A 19 13.04 -6.50 -2.60
CA SER A 19 12.28 -7.64 -2.10
C SER A 19 12.83 -8.10 -0.75
N GLY A 20 11.97 -8.60 0.10
CA GLY A 20 12.32 -9.08 1.44
C GLY A 20 11.15 -9.80 2.07
N CYS A 21 10.57 -9.25 3.15
CA CYS A 21 9.34 -9.76 3.76
C CYS A 21 8.15 -9.63 2.80
N PHE A 22 8.22 -8.68 1.88
CA PHE A 22 7.28 -8.53 0.76
C PHE A 22 7.98 -7.95 -0.47
N SER A 23 7.30 -7.98 -1.62
CA SER A 23 7.80 -7.45 -2.89
C SER A 23 7.42 -5.97 -3.04
N GLU A 24 8.39 -5.11 -3.30
CA GLU A 24 8.18 -3.70 -3.56
C GLU A 24 7.16 -3.49 -4.69
N VAL A 25 7.39 -4.08 -5.86
CA VAL A 25 6.54 -3.89 -7.05
C VAL A 25 5.09 -4.34 -6.84
N GLU A 26 4.83 -5.31 -5.98
CA GLU A 26 3.45 -5.75 -5.70
C GLU A 26 2.75 -4.79 -4.72
N GLU A 27 3.49 -4.28 -3.73
CA GLU A 27 2.89 -3.43 -2.70
C GLU A 27 2.80 -1.95 -3.15
N ASP A 28 3.74 -1.45 -3.96
CA ASP A 28 3.64 -0.10 -4.51
C ASP A 28 2.40 0.05 -5.41
N ARG A 29 2.04 -1.00 -6.20
CA ARG A 29 0.81 -1.02 -7.01
C ARG A 29 -0.43 -0.95 -6.14
N LYS A 30 -0.47 -1.72 -5.04
CA LYS A 30 -1.63 -1.69 -4.12
C LYS A 30 -1.79 -0.32 -3.47
N VAL A 31 -0.71 0.24 -2.94
CA VAL A 31 -0.75 1.56 -2.30
C VAL A 31 -1.12 2.64 -3.32
N LYS A 32 -0.49 2.62 -4.51
CA LYS A 32 -0.78 3.54 -5.60
C LYS A 32 -2.25 3.51 -6.01
N ASP A 33 -2.82 2.32 -6.22
CA ASP A 33 -4.22 2.18 -6.65
C ASP A 33 -5.19 2.73 -5.59
N LEU A 34 -4.92 2.47 -4.31
CA LEU A 34 -5.68 3.01 -3.19
C LEU A 34 -5.58 4.54 -3.12
N VAL A 35 -4.38 5.09 -3.25
CA VAL A 35 -4.15 6.56 -3.25
C VAL A 35 -4.91 7.22 -4.39
N ILE A 36 -4.80 6.69 -5.62
CA ILE A 36 -5.52 7.20 -6.80
C ILE A 36 -7.03 7.16 -6.57
N GLY A 37 -7.56 6.04 -6.11
CA GLY A 37 -8.99 5.88 -5.85
C GLY A 37 -9.52 6.89 -4.83
N LYS A 38 -8.79 7.05 -3.71
CA LYS A 38 -9.15 7.99 -2.65
C LYS A 38 -9.11 9.45 -3.10
N LEU A 39 -8.05 9.87 -3.78
CA LEU A 39 -7.92 11.23 -4.31
C LEU A 39 -9.03 11.55 -5.31
N ARG A 40 -9.37 10.62 -6.22
CA ARG A 40 -10.48 10.79 -7.15
C ARG A 40 -11.83 10.91 -6.43
N THR A 41 -12.07 10.11 -5.40
CA THR A 41 -13.27 10.20 -4.55
C THR A 41 -13.38 11.56 -3.84
N MET A 42 -12.24 12.19 -3.52
CA MET A 42 -12.19 13.54 -2.94
C MET A 42 -12.35 14.65 -3.99
N GLY A 43 -12.54 14.32 -5.27
CA GLY A 43 -12.74 15.27 -6.36
C GLY A 43 -11.46 15.80 -7.00
N HIS A 44 -10.30 15.21 -6.68
CA HIS A 44 -9.03 15.55 -7.33
C HIS A 44 -8.90 14.89 -8.70
N THR A 45 -8.13 15.52 -9.60
CA THR A 45 -7.74 14.90 -10.88
C THR A 45 -6.45 14.10 -10.67
N VAL A 46 -6.44 12.83 -11.09
CA VAL A 46 -5.28 11.97 -10.90
C VAL A 46 -5.00 11.18 -12.17
N TYR A 47 -3.77 11.28 -12.66
CA TYR A 47 -3.22 10.49 -13.75
C TYR A 47 -2.34 9.37 -13.19
N ASP A 48 -2.56 8.14 -13.63
CA ASP A 48 -1.69 7.01 -13.35
C ASP A 48 -0.55 6.98 -14.37
N CYS A 49 0.64 7.29 -13.92
CA CYS A 49 1.84 7.35 -14.75
C CYS A 49 2.74 6.09 -14.62
N THR A 50 2.23 5.02 -14.01
CA THR A 50 2.96 3.76 -13.85
C THR A 50 3.36 3.16 -15.18
N ASP A 51 4.56 2.58 -15.25
CA ASP A 51 5.04 1.82 -16.40
C ASP A 51 5.21 0.35 -16.07
N ASP A 52 4.46 -0.51 -16.77
CA ASP A 52 4.52 -1.97 -16.61
C ASP A 52 5.08 -2.69 -17.86
N VAL A 53 5.61 -1.93 -18.84
CA VAL A 53 6.07 -2.49 -20.12
C VAL A 53 7.56 -2.31 -20.40
N GLY A 54 8.24 -1.40 -19.70
CA GLY A 54 9.68 -1.17 -19.84
C GLY A 54 10.48 -2.43 -19.51
N THR A 55 11.39 -2.81 -20.40
CA THR A 55 12.18 -4.06 -20.29
C THR A 55 13.53 -3.87 -19.60
N SER A 56 13.87 -2.64 -19.23
CA SER A 56 15.06 -2.27 -18.45
C SER A 56 14.73 -1.10 -17.52
N GLN A 57 15.57 -0.93 -16.50
CA GLN A 57 15.42 0.19 -15.56
C GLN A 57 15.39 1.54 -16.28
N ASN A 58 16.27 1.78 -17.22
CA ASN A 58 16.32 3.03 -17.96
C ASN A 58 15.05 3.26 -18.77
N GLN A 59 14.52 2.22 -19.41
CA GLN A 59 13.29 2.31 -20.18
C GLN A 59 12.09 2.54 -19.27
N ASN A 60 11.99 1.82 -18.15
CA ASN A 60 10.93 2.01 -17.15
C ASN A 60 10.91 3.46 -16.65
N LEU A 61 12.06 3.99 -16.22
CA LEU A 61 12.18 5.37 -15.75
C LEU A 61 11.84 6.40 -16.85
N ALA A 62 12.31 6.18 -18.08
CA ALA A 62 12.00 7.08 -19.21
C ALA A 62 10.51 7.10 -19.55
N ASN A 63 9.85 5.94 -19.53
CA ASN A 63 8.41 5.80 -19.79
C ASN A 63 7.59 6.51 -18.70
N ILE A 64 7.94 6.33 -17.43
CA ILE A 64 7.28 7.02 -16.31
C ILE A 64 7.40 8.54 -16.49
N VAL A 65 8.61 9.05 -16.71
CA VAL A 65 8.84 10.49 -16.88
C VAL A 65 8.10 11.03 -18.10
N ALA A 66 8.06 10.29 -19.21
CA ALA A 66 7.29 10.68 -20.39
C ALA A 66 5.80 10.84 -20.10
N LYS A 67 5.21 9.87 -19.37
CA LYS A 67 3.80 9.92 -18.93
C LYS A 67 3.56 11.09 -17.99
N CYS A 68 4.40 11.29 -16.97
CA CYS A 68 4.30 12.43 -16.05
C CYS A 68 4.35 13.76 -16.79
N ASN A 69 5.30 13.91 -17.70
CA ASN A 69 5.51 15.16 -18.45
C ASN A 69 4.45 15.46 -19.53
N ALA A 70 3.55 14.51 -19.81
CA ALA A 70 2.40 14.70 -20.67
C ALA A 70 1.28 15.51 -20.00
N HIS A 71 1.31 15.65 -18.69
CA HIS A 71 0.29 16.34 -17.90
C HIS A 71 0.87 17.53 -17.14
N ARG A 72 0.09 18.60 -17.02
CA ARG A 72 0.40 19.71 -16.12
C ARG A 72 -0.29 19.45 -14.78
N VAL A 73 0.49 19.21 -13.74
CA VAL A 73 0.01 18.81 -12.42
C VAL A 73 0.64 19.63 -11.30
N ASP A 74 0.08 19.56 -10.11
CA ASP A 74 0.61 20.24 -8.93
C ASP A 74 1.74 19.44 -8.28
N ILE A 75 1.66 18.11 -8.29
CA ILE A 75 2.63 17.19 -7.69
C ILE A 75 2.73 15.91 -8.53
N ASP A 76 3.96 15.45 -8.74
CA ASP A 76 4.32 14.09 -9.16
C ASP A 76 4.70 13.27 -7.93
N LEU A 77 4.04 12.13 -7.69
CA LEU A 77 4.36 11.21 -6.59
C LEU A 77 4.76 9.84 -7.10
N SER A 78 6.00 9.46 -6.80
CA SER A 78 6.55 8.11 -7.01
C SER A 78 6.48 7.32 -5.71
N ILE A 79 5.84 6.16 -5.72
CA ILE A 79 5.65 5.30 -4.54
C ILE A 79 6.60 4.12 -4.62
N HIS A 80 7.42 3.96 -3.58
CA HIS A 80 8.46 2.95 -3.44
C HIS A 80 8.46 2.32 -2.04
N PHE A 81 9.20 1.21 -1.91
CA PHE A 81 9.57 0.59 -0.64
C PHE A 81 11.08 0.34 -0.61
N ASN A 82 11.71 0.74 0.47
CA ASN A 82 13.15 0.67 0.65
C ASN A 82 13.63 -0.74 1.03
N ALA A 83 14.95 -0.97 0.89
CA ALA A 83 15.64 -2.14 1.44
C ALA A 83 17.08 -1.79 1.84
N SER A 84 17.63 -2.47 2.84
CA SER A 84 18.98 -2.21 3.36
C SER A 84 19.65 -3.43 3.99
N GLY A 85 19.28 -4.65 3.60
CA GLY A 85 19.75 -5.88 4.24
C GLY A 85 19.14 -6.10 5.63
N GLY A 86 17.91 -5.59 5.86
CA GLY A 86 17.15 -5.77 7.10
C GLY A 86 17.45 -4.77 8.22
N ALA A 87 18.51 -3.96 8.09
CA ALA A 87 18.94 -3.05 9.17
C ALA A 87 18.19 -1.71 9.20
N GLY A 88 17.80 -1.19 8.03
CA GLY A 88 17.04 0.05 7.91
C GLY A 88 15.57 -0.15 8.26
N HIS A 89 14.91 0.90 8.76
CA HIS A 89 13.48 0.91 9.05
C HIS A 89 12.93 2.34 9.02
N GLY A 90 11.63 2.47 8.74
CA GLY A 90 10.90 3.73 8.76
C GLY A 90 10.67 4.35 7.38
N VAL A 91 10.05 5.52 7.36
CA VAL A 91 9.62 6.26 6.18
C VAL A 91 10.55 7.41 5.86
N GLU A 92 10.83 7.63 4.58
CA GLU A 92 11.56 8.80 4.07
C GLU A 92 11.03 9.23 2.70
N ALA A 93 11.28 10.47 2.33
CA ALA A 93 10.91 10.98 1.01
C ALA A 93 12.03 11.85 0.42
N TYR A 94 12.12 11.89 -0.89
CA TYR A 94 13.16 12.62 -1.61
C TYR A 94 12.55 13.59 -2.61
N THR A 95 13.13 14.79 -2.65
CA THR A 95 12.74 15.88 -3.55
C THR A 95 13.98 16.50 -4.20
N TYR A 96 13.77 17.31 -5.25
CA TYR A 96 14.86 17.98 -5.94
C TYR A 96 15.55 19.06 -5.09
N ASP A 97 14.76 19.82 -4.33
CA ASP A 97 15.22 20.86 -3.41
C ASP A 97 14.37 20.87 -2.13
N ASN A 98 14.73 21.73 -1.19
CA ASN A 98 14.03 21.90 0.10
C ASN A 98 13.21 23.20 0.19
N LEU A 99 12.97 23.89 -0.92
CA LEU A 99 12.35 25.21 -0.94
C LEU A 99 10.90 25.19 -1.45
N GLY A 100 10.56 24.19 -2.27
CA GLY A 100 9.32 24.15 -3.03
C GLY A 100 8.13 23.48 -2.29
N SER A 101 7.02 23.39 -3.03
CA SER A 101 5.82 22.69 -2.58
C SER A 101 6.08 21.19 -2.36
N ALA A 102 6.90 20.56 -3.21
CA ALA A 102 7.26 19.14 -3.08
C ALA A 102 7.86 18.82 -1.71
N TYR A 103 8.81 19.62 -1.22
CA TYR A 103 9.44 19.35 0.06
C TYR A 103 8.47 19.48 1.25
N ARG A 104 7.60 20.51 1.22
CA ARG A 104 6.57 20.67 2.27
C ARG A 104 5.58 19.51 2.25
N THR A 105 5.14 19.10 1.07
CA THR A 105 4.22 17.97 0.89
C THR A 105 4.90 16.65 1.28
N ALA A 106 6.15 16.41 0.89
CA ALA A 106 6.94 15.26 1.30
C ALA A 106 7.06 15.17 2.82
N THR A 107 7.35 16.30 3.49
CA THR A 107 7.40 16.38 4.95
C THR A 107 6.05 16.02 5.58
N ALA A 108 4.95 16.53 5.02
CA ALA A 108 3.61 16.22 5.53
C ALA A 108 3.25 14.74 5.35
N ILE A 109 3.62 14.13 4.22
CA ILE A 109 3.43 12.68 3.97
C ILE A 109 4.24 11.85 4.98
N VAL A 110 5.53 12.14 5.13
CA VAL A 110 6.41 11.42 6.07
C VAL A 110 5.88 11.52 7.50
N ASN A 111 5.43 12.71 7.93
CA ASN A 111 4.83 12.89 9.25
C ASN A 111 3.55 12.07 9.42
N ALA A 112 2.65 12.09 8.43
CA ALA A 112 1.42 11.32 8.47
C ALA A 112 1.65 9.80 8.52
N ILE A 113 2.65 9.28 7.78
CA ILE A 113 3.03 7.88 7.83
C ILE A 113 3.68 7.53 9.18
N SER A 114 4.47 8.44 9.76
CA SER A 114 5.07 8.21 11.06
C SER A 114 4.05 8.08 12.20
N GLU A 115 2.87 8.69 12.08
CA GLU A 115 1.75 8.50 13.01
C GLU A 115 1.24 7.04 13.06
N LEU A 116 1.53 6.25 12.02
CA LEU A 116 1.24 4.80 12.01
C LEU A 116 2.27 3.98 12.80
N GLY A 117 3.27 4.64 13.38
CA GLY A 117 4.34 4.02 14.19
C GLY A 117 5.63 3.76 13.42
N PHE A 118 5.74 4.11 12.14
CA PHE A 118 7.01 4.04 11.41
C PHE A 118 8.00 5.11 11.88
N ARG A 119 9.28 4.76 11.94
CA ARG A 119 10.32 5.74 12.24
C ARG A 119 10.31 6.86 11.18
N ASN A 120 10.21 8.10 11.64
CA ASN A 120 10.35 9.27 10.77
C ASN A 120 11.83 9.51 10.42
N ARG A 121 12.19 9.32 9.14
CA ARG A 121 13.55 9.56 8.62
C ARG A 121 13.63 10.90 7.87
N GLY A 122 12.50 11.61 7.73
CA GLY A 122 12.38 12.95 7.17
C GLY A 122 12.29 13.02 5.65
N ALA A 123 11.95 14.21 5.18
CA ALA A 123 12.12 14.59 3.78
C ALA A 123 13.58 15.01 3.54
N LYS A 124 14.13 14.64 2.38
CA LYS A 124 15.53 14.80 2.01
C LYS A 124 15.65 15.35 0.58
N VAL A 125 16.79 15.96 0.29
CA VAL A 125 17.12 16.38 -1.06
C VAL A 125 18.01 15.33 -1.70
N ASN A 126 17.58 14.83 -2.88
CA ASN A 126 18.42 13.98 -3.71
C ASN A 126 18.13 14.21 -5.20
N LYS A 127 19.00 14.94 -5.85
CA LYS A 127 18.92 15.30 -7.29
C LYS A 127 19.31 14.15 -8.21
N ASN A 128 19.78 13.02 -7.69
CA ASN A 128 20.23 11.90 -8.50
C ASN A 128 19.09 10.95 -8.89
N TYR A 129 17.96 10.96 -8.18
CA TYR A 129 16.80 10.18 -8.58
C TYR A 129 16.25 10.68 -9.91
N TYR A 130 16.12 9.75 -10.87
CA TYR A 130 15.77 10.07 -12.25
C TYR A 130 14.42 10.77 -12.36
N VAL A 131 13.39 10.25 -11.72
CA VAL A 131 12.04 10.84 -11.72
C VAL A 131 12.03 12.22 -11.07
N VAL A 132 12.72 12.40 -9.94
CA VAL A 132 12.81 13.68 -9.23
C VAL A 132 13.46 14.77 -10.07
N ARG A 133 14.46 14.39 -10.89
CA ARG A 133 15.21 15.35 -11.72
C ARG A 133 14.54 15.67 -13.04
N ASN A 134 13.81 14.72 -13.65
CA ASN A 134 13.40 14.82 -15.05
C ASN A 134 11.90 15.08 -15.25
N THR A 135 11.08 15.05 -14.19
CA THR A 135 9.70 15.51 -14.25
C THR A 135 9.63 17.04 -14.23
N LYS A 136 8.65 17.61 -14.94
CA LYS A 136 8.43 19.06 -15.05
C LYS A 136 7.72 19.64 -13.84
N ALA A 137 6.87 18.85 -13.21
CA ALA A 137 6.15 19.23 -12.00
C ALA A 137 7.00 18.97 -10.74
N PRO A 138 6.68 19.60 -9.61
CA PRO A 138 7.32 19.30 -8.32
C PRO A 138 7.17 17.81 -7.99
N ALA A 139 8.29 17.10 -7.87
CA ALA A 139 8.31 15.64 -7.72
C ALA A 139 8.73 15.18 -6.32
N ILE A 140 8.10 14.10 -5.86
CA ILE A 140 8.37 13.41 -4.60
C ILE A 140 8.59 11.93 -4.91
N LEU A 141 9.73 11.37 -4.48
CA LEU A 141 9.95 9.94 -4.39
C LEU A 141 9.76 9.53 -2.92
N LEU A 142 8.76 8.72 -2.67
CA LEU A 142 8.38 8.27 -1.33
C LEU A 142 8.82 6.82 -1.11
N GLU A 143 9.65 6.61 -0.10
CA GLU A 143 9.98 5.30 0.45
C GLU A 143 9.06 5.04 1.65
N CYS A 144 7.99 4.30 1.42
CA CYS A 144 6.91 4.10 2.39
C CYS A 144 7.38 3.43 3.69
N CYS A 145 8.21 2.40 3.57
CA CYS A 145 8.91 1.71 4.66
C CYS A 145 9.94 0.74 4.05
N PHE A 146 10.62 -0.04 4.88
CA PHE A 146 11.61 -1.03 4.41
C PHE A 146 10.94 -2.40 4.23
N CYS A 147 10.90 -2.89 3.00
CA CYS A 147 10.27 -4.19 2.67
C CYS A 147 11.04 -5.39 3.22
N ASP A 148 12.30 -5.23 3.54
CA ASP A 148 13.21 -6.25 4.08
C ASP A 148 13.39 -6.19 5.61
N ASN A 149 12.69 -5.26 6.28
CA ASN A 149 12.72 -5.15 7.73
C ASN A 149 11.46 -5.75 8.36
N ALA A 150 11.62 -6.69 9.29
CA ALA A 150 10.51 -7.44 9.89
C ALA A 150 9.58 -6.55 10.74
N GLU A 151 10.10 -5.51 11.40
CA GLU A 151 9.30 -4.60 12.20
C GLU A 151 8.41 -3.72 11.30
N ASP A 152 8.99 -3.15 10.25
CA ASP A 152 8.24 -2.36 9.25
C ASP A 152 7.19 -3.24 8.54
N ALA A 153 7.57 -4.45 8.11
CA ALA A 153 6.66 -5.39 7.46
C ALA A 153 5.51 -5.82 8.38
N GLY A 154 5.78 -6.06 9.65
CA GLY A 154 4.74 -6.39 10.64
C GLY A 154 3.76 -5.24 10.92
N ARG A 155 4.19 -4.00 10.71
CA ARG A 155 3.39 -2.78 10.87
C ARG A 155 2.65 -2.37 9.60
N TYR A 156 3.17 -2.77 8.45
CA TYR A 156 2.67 -2.34 7.15
C TYR A 156 1.24 -2.82 6.87
N ASN A 157 0.41 -1.88 6.43
CA ASN A 157 -0.93 -2.12 5.89
C ASN A 157 -1.18 -1.13 4.75
N ALA A 158 -1.48 -1.64 3.56
CA ALA A 158 -1.61 -0.81 2.36
C ALA A 158 -2.70 0.26 2.47
N GLU A 159 -3.84 -0.06 3.10
CA GLU A 159 -4.96 0.88 3.29
C GLU A 159 -4.58 2.02 4.24
N SER A 160 -3.96 1.71 5.38
CA SER A 160 -3.47 2.71 6.33
C SER A 160 -2.38 3.58 5.73
N MET A 161 -1.46 2.98 4.96
CA MET A 161 -0.40 3.68 4.23
C MET A 161 -1.00 4.67 3.23
N ALA A 162 -1.95 4.22 2.39
CA ALA A 162 -2.63 5.07 1.43
C ALA A 162 -3.40 6.22 2.10
N ASN A 163 -4.07 5.97 3.23
CA ASN A 163 -4.75 7.02 4.01
C ASN A 163 -3.77 8.08 4.51
N ALA A 164 -2.61 7.68 5.02
CA ALA A 164 -1.56 8.60 5.50
C ALA A 164 -0.97 9.42 4.35
N ILE A 165 -0.72 8.80 3.18
CA ILE A 165 -0.25 9.49 1.98
C ILE A 165 -1.26 10.55 1.54
N VAL A 166 -2.55 10.20 1.43
CA VAL A 166 -3.61 11.14 1.04
C VAL A 166 -3.73 12.28 2.05
N LYS A 167 -3.65 12.00 3.36
CA LYS A 167 -3.61 13.03 4.41
C LYS A 167 -2.44 14.00 4.19
N GLY A 168 -1.27 13.50 3.91
CA GLY A 168 -0.08 14.33 3.66
C GLY A 168 -0.17 15.16 2.37
N LEU A 169 -0.77 14.60 1.28
CA LEU A 169 -0.96 15.29 0.01
C LEU A 169 -1.99 16.42 0.10
N THR A 170 -3.07 16.23 0.84
CA THR A 170 -4.24 17.12 0.80
C THR A 170 -4.46 17.94 2.07
N GLY A 171 -3.78 17.60 3.16
CA GLY A 171 -4.04 18.14 4.50
C GLY A 171 -5.35 17.64 5.12
N SER A 172 -6.08 16.75 4.43
CA SER A 172 -7.36 16.22 4.86
C SER A 172 -7.32 14.69 4.91
N GLN A 173 -8.03 14.10 5.86
CA GLN A 173 -8.21 12.65 5.83
C GLN A 173 -9.05 12.27 4.61
N ALA A 174 -8.64 11.21 3.91
CA ALA A 174 -9.51 10.59 2.92
C ALA A 174 -10.86 10.30 3.59
N PRO A 175 -11.99 10.57 2.93
CA PRO A 175 -13.25 10.08 3.44
C PRO A 175 -13.07 8.59 3.69
N SER A 176 -13.34 8.16 4.93
CA SER A 176 -13.47 6.73 5.19
C SER A 176 -14.52 6.26 4.20
N VAL A 177 -14.09 5.56 3.16
CA VAL A 177 -15.02 4.72 2.42
C VAL A 177 -15.44 3.72 3.48
N ALA A 178 -16.59 3.98 4.12
CA ALA A 178 -17.27 2.92 4.83
C ALA A 178 -17.25 1.76 3.84
N ALA A 179 -16.53 0.70 4.18
CA ALA A 179 -16.66 -0.54 3.45
C ALA A 179 -18.16 -0.68 3.21
N PRO A 180 -18.61 -1.00 1.97
CA PRO A 180 -20.04 -1.08 1.72
C PRO A 180 -20.59 -1.82 2.90
N THR A 181 -21.55 -1.22 3.59
CA THR A 181 -22.27 -1.84 4.70
C THR A 181 -23.01 -3.02 4.09
N ALA A 182 -22.26 -4.08 3.86
CA ALA A 182 -22.82 -5.40 3.82
C ALA A 182 -23.53 -5.51 5.16
N ALA A 183 -24.84 -5.69 5.12
CA ALA A 183 -25.69 -5.88 6.28
C ALA A 183 -24.90 -6.65 7.33
N MET A 184 -24.74 -6.07 8.53
CA MET A 184 -24.01 -6.73 9.62
C MET A 184 -24.57 -8.15 9.77
N PRO A 185 -23.81 -9.19 9.53
CA PRO A 185 -24.24 -10.50 9.94
C PRO A 185 -24.24 -10.52 11.46
N THR A 186 -25.34 -10.96 12.02
CA THR A 186 -25.56 -11.19 13.43
C THR A 186 -24.32 -11.80 14.08
N ALA A 187 -23.93 -11.23 15.21
CA ALA A 187 -22.84 -11.67 16.04
C ALA A 187 -22.92 -13.21 16.30
N ALA A 188 -22.26 -13.97 15.46
CA ALA A 188 -21.91 -15.35 15.81
C ALA A 188 -20.80 -15.24 16.87
N GLY A 189 -21.02 -15.85 18.03
CA GLY A 189 -20.06 -15.80 19.13
C GLY A 189 -18.65 -16.19 18.65
N THR A 190 -17.64 -15.53 19.20
CA THR A 190 -16.23 -15.82 19.00
C THR A 190 -15.95 -17.32 19.24
N PHE A 191 -15.26 -17.98 18.31
CA PHE A 191 -14.93 -19.39 18.42
C PHE A 191 -13.52 -19.67 17.89
N LEU A 192 -12.99 -20.84 18.24
CA LEU A 192 -11.67 -21.28 17.84
C LEU A 192 -11.75 -22.25 16.65
N VAL A 193 -10.78 -22.12 15.76
CA VAL A 193 -10.55 -23.09 14.67
C VAL A 193 -9.07 -23.50 14.65
N ARG A 194 -8.81 -24.79 14.43
CA ARG A 194 -7.46 -25.30 14.15
C ARG A 194 -7.29 -25.44 12.65
N VAL A 195 -6.23 -24.84 12.10
CA VAL A 195 -5.90 -24.91 10.68
C VAL A 195 -5.27 -26.26 10.34
N LYS A 196 -5.70 -26.92 9.26
CA LYS A 196 -5.27 -28.26 8.86
C LYS A 196 -4.06 -28.30 7.93
N GLY A 197 -3.78 -27.20 7.23
CA GLY A 197 -2.69 -27.05 6.26
C GLY A 197 -2.52 -25.59 5.90
N ASP A 198 -1.65 -25.30 4.94
CA ASP A 198 -1.41 -23.93 4.49
C ASP A 198 -2.71 -23.26 4.05
N LEU A 199 -2.97 -22.06 4.57
CA LEU A 199 -4.23 -21.38 4.39
C LEU A 199 -4.05 -19.89 4.14
N ASN A 200 -4.47 -19.42 2.97
CA ASN A 200 -4.38 -18.01 2.62
C ASN A 200 -5.27 -17.14 3.51
N ILE A 201 -4.70 -16.02 3.96
CA ILE A 201 -5.42 -14.92 4.58
C ILE A 201 -5.76 -13.90 3.48
N ARG A 202 -7.02 -13.43 3.43
CA ARG A 202 -7.50 -12.53 2.39
C ARG A 202 -8.08 -11.23 2.97
N THR A 203 -8.14 -10.19 2.15
CA THR A 203 -8.71 -8.89 2.53
C THR A 203 -10.20 -8.92 2.84
N GLY A 204 -10.90 -9.96 2.38
CA GLY A 204 -12.35 -10.14 2.58
C GLY A 204 -12.77 -11.58 2.43
N ALA A 205 -14.06 -11.86 2.69
CA ALA A 205 -14.64 -13.18 2.58
C ALA A 205 -14.82 -13.58 1.12
N GLY A 206 -14.04 -14.55 0.63
CA GLY A 206 -14.13 -15.11 -0.72
C GLY A 206 -12.80 -15.15 -1.47
N VAL A 207 -12.72 -16.05 -2.46
CA VAL A 207 -11.50 -16.22 -3.28
C VAL A 207 -11.23 -15.04 -4.21
N ALA A 208 -12.21 -14.20 -4.47
CA ALA A 208 -12.06 -12.98 -5.27
C ALA A 208 -11.28 -11.87 -4.54
N HIS A 209 -11.16 -11.96 -3.21
CA HIS A 209 -10.39 -10.99 -2.42
C HIS A 209 -8.90 -11.31 -2.44
N ASN A 210 -8.08 -10.25 -2.42
CA ASN A 210 -6.62 -10.38 -2.47
C ASN A 210 -6.08 -11.18 -1.28
N VAL A 211 -5.05 -11.99 -1.56
CA VAL A 211 -4.26 -12.67 -0.51
C VAL A 211 -3.35 -11.64 0.14
N VAL A 212 -3.40 -11.56 1.47
CA VAL A 212 -2.59 -10.64 2.30
C VAL A 212 -1.67 -11.38 3.26
N GLY A 213 -1.70 -12.69 3.26
CA GLY A 213 -0.85 -13.53 4.08
C GLY A 213 -1.20 -15.00 3.94
N CYS A 214 -0.45 -15.84 4.63
CA CYS A 214 -0.67 -17.28 4.70
C CYS A 214 -0.41 -17.80 6.12
N ILE A 215 -1.28 -18.66 6.62
CA ILE A 215 -1.03 -19.46 7.81
C ILE A 215 -0.36 -20.75 7.36
N THR A 216 0.80 -21.05 7.92
CA THR A 216 1.60 -22.25 7.59
C THR A 216 1.80 -23.19 8.81
N ASP A 217 1.48 -22.71 10.01
CA ASP A 217 1.81 -23.38 11.30
C ASP A 217 0.67 -24.29 11.79
N LYS A 218 -0.31 -24.66 11.18
CA LYS A 218 -1.44 -25.52 11.67
C LYS A 218 -1.92 -25.16 13.09
N GLY A 219 -1.79 -23.89 13.46
CA GLY A 219 -2.13 -23.36 14.77
C GLY A 219 -3.65 -23.26 15.02
N THR A 220 -4.00 -22.81 16.21
CA THR A 220 -5.39 -22.52 16.61
C THR A 220 -5.62 -21.00 16.57
N TYR A 221 -6.68 -20.59 15.87
CA TYR A 221 -7.01 -19.20 15.60
C TYR A 221 -8.41 -18.83 16.05
N THR A 222 -8.57 -17.64 16.58
CA THR A 222 -9.87 -17.12 17.01
C THR A 222 -10.58 -16.44 15.85
N ILE A 223 -11.80 -16.88 15.57
CA ILE A 223 -12.71 -16.24 14.60
C ILE A 223 -13.69 -15.33 15.35
N VAL A 224 -13.81 -14.10 14.90
CA VAL A 224 -14.68 -13.09 15.52
C VAL A 224 -15.89 -12.73 14.65
N GLU A 225 -15.89 -13.16 13.40
CA GLU A 225 -16.96 -12.88 12.44
C GLU A 225 -16.99 -13.96 11.36
N THR A 226 -18.15 -14.26 10.81
CA THR A 226 -18.30 -15.20 9.70
C THR A 226 -19.13 -14.61 8.57
N ALA A 227 -18.80 -14.99 7.33
CA ALA A 227 -19.55 -14.58 6.15
C ALA A 227 -19.63 -15.74 5.13
N LYS A 228 -20.73 -15.78 4.38
CA LYS A 228 -20.86 -16.61 3.18
C LYS A 228 -20.39 -15.78 1.99
N ALA A 229 -19.49 -16.34 1.20
CA ALA A 229 -19.02 -15.71 -0.01
C ALA A 229 -19.75 -16.22 -1.25
N SER A 230 -19.68 -15.46 -2.35
CA SER A 230 -20.26 -15.83 -3.64
C SER A 230 -19.69 -17.11 -4.23
N ASP A 231 -18.48 -17.51 -3.78
CA ASP A 231 -17.84 -18.79 -4.13
C ASP A 231 -18.46 -20.00 -3.40
N GLY A 232 -19.50 -19.79 -2.58
CA GLY A 232 -20.14 -20.79 -1.75
C GLY A 232 -19.38 -21.13 -0.46
N GLY A 233 -18.17 -20.59 -0.27
CA GLY A 233 -17.34 -20.82 0.90
C GLY A 233 -17.87 -20.12 2.15
N THR A 234 -17.54 -20.69 3.32
CA THR A 234 -17.74 -20.01 4.61
C THR A 234 -16.40 -19.47 5.06
N TRP A 235 -16.37 -18.17 5.34
CA TRP A 235 -15.16 -17.43 5.69
C TRP A 235 -15.26 -16.88 7.11
N GLY A 236 -14.13 -16.86 7.82
CA GLY A 236 -14.04 -16.34 9.16
C GLY A 236 -12.98 -15.25 9.26
N ARG A 237 -13.31 -14.13 9.92
CA ARG A 237 -12.38 -13.05 10.20
C ARG A 237 -11.55 -13.37 11.44
N LEU A 238 -10.25 -13.30 11.30
CA LEU A 238 -9.30 -13.52 12.39
C LEU A 238 -9.39 -12.38 13.43
N LYS A 239 -9.36 -12.76 14.71
CA LYS A 239 -9.33 -11.79 15.84
C LYS A 239 -8.09 -10.88 15.80
N SER A 240 -6.99 -11.34 15.24
CA SER A 240 -5.76 -10.58 15.06
C SER A 240 -5.92 -9.37 14.12
N GLY A 241 -7.00 -9.30 13.33
CA GLY A 241 -7.18 -8.30 12.29
C GLY A 241 -6.44 -8.60 10.99
N ALA A 242 -5.67 -9.69 10.91
CA ALA A 242 -4.89 -10.04 9.73
C ALA A 242 -5.73 -10.27 8.46
N GLY A 243 -7.03 -10.56 8.60
CA GLY A 243 -7.95 -10.73 7.47
C GLY A 243 -8.89 -11.92 7.64
N TRP A 244 -9.32 -12.47 6.50
CA TRP A 244 -10.30 -13.54 6.39
C TRP A 244 -9.66 -14.84 5.93
N ILE A 245 -10.05 -15.94 6.53
CA ILE A 245 -9.64 -17.29 6.13
C ILE A 245 -10.87 -18.15 5.77
N ASN A 246 -10.70 -19.12 4.88
CA ASN A 246 -11.77 -20.07 4.61
C ASN A 246 -11.89 -21.04 5.79
N ILE A 247 -13.06 -21.06 6.43
CA ILE A 247 -13.35 -21.90 7.61
C ILE A 247 -14.19 -23.12 7.26
N GLY A 248 -14.24 -23.51 6.00
CA GLY A 248 -14.85 -24.78 5.59
C GLY A 248 -14.11 -25.98 6.18
N ALA A 249 -14.83 -27.08 6.44
CA ALA A 249 -14.32 -28.29 7.12
C ALA A 249 -13.08 -28.92 6.44
N LYS A 250 -12.86 -28.64 5.17
CA LYS A 250 -11.65 -29.03 4.43
C LYS A 250 -10.39 -28.34 4.94
N PHE A 251 -10.50 -27.09 5.38
CA PHE A 251 -9.39 -26.21 5.72
C PHE A 251 -9.13 -26.08 7.21
N VAL A 252 -10.19 -26.17 8.02
CA VAL A 252 -10.10 -26.03 9.47
C VAL A 252 -10.97 -27.04 10.19
N GLU A 253 -10.67 -27.22 11.48
CA GLU A 253 -11.47 -27.94 12.45
C GLU A 253 -11.92 -26.98 13.55
N ARG A 254 -13.19 -26.98 13.92
CA ARG A 254 -13.69 -26.17 15.04
C ARG A 254 -13.28 -26.83 16.37
N VAL A 255 -12.68 -26.05 17.27
CA VAL A 255 -12.15 -26.51 18.56
C VAL A 255 -13.00 -25.95 19.69
#